data_f53c3459358491358c666b1160564db4
#
_entry.id   f53c3459358491358c666b1160564db4
#
_cell.length_a   1.000
_cell.length_b   1.000
_cell.length_c   1.000
_cell.angle_alpha   90.00
_cell.angle_beta   90.00
_cell.angle_gamma   90.00
#
_symmetry.space_group_name_H-M   'P 1'
#
loop_
_entity.id
_entity.type
_entity.pdbx_description
1 polymer ?
#
loop_
_entity_poly.entity_id
_entity_poly.type
_entity_poly.pdbx_seq_one_letter_code
_entity_poly.pdbx_strand_id
1 'polypeptide(L)'
;MGAHFLQSDSFRGVVLRISPSLSDHPNPMTTTQHAKVLILGSGPAGYSAAVYAARANLNPVLVTGIAQGGQLMTTTDVDNWPADVNGVQGPELMQRFLEHAQRFNTDIVFDHVNKVDLSKRPFTLTGDSAVYTCDALIIATGASAKYLGLPSETAFMGRGVSGCATCDGFFYRDQVCCVVGGGNTAVEEALYLSNIASKVYLVHRRDKFKAEPILVDKLMAKVAAGKVVLKTFQTLDEVLGDASGVTGIRLKSTRDGSTEDLALQGCFIAIGHAPNTDIFQGQLTLENGYIVTQSGLKGFATMTSVPGVFAAGDVQDHVYRQAITSAGTGCMAALDAQRFLEQE
;
A
#
# COMPACT_ATOMS: atom_id res chain seq x y z
N MET A 1 -19.62 67.23 -41.23
CA MET A 1 -19.42 68.45 -40.45
C MET A 1 -18.90 68.06 -39.12
N GLY A 2 -17.77 68.34 -38.76
CA GLY A 2 -16.71 69.22 -38.76
C GLY A 2 -15.62 68.67 -37.92
N ALA A 3 -14.48 68.67 -38.47
CA ALA A 3 -13.17 68.44 -37.95
C ALA A 3 -12.71 69.47 -36.91
N HIS A 4 -11.71 69.13 -36.11
CA HIS A 4 -10.51 69.94 -35.78
C HIS A 4 -9.80 69.19 -34.61
N PHE A 5 -8.63 68.65 -34.81
CA PHE A 5 -7.27 69.15 -34.95
C PHE A 5 -6.59 69.56 -33.61
N LEU A 6 -5.48 68.86 -33.30
CA LEU A 6 -4.21 69.30 -32.73
C LEU A 6 -4.24 69.52 -31.19
N GLN A 7 -3.29 69.08 -30.37
CA GLN A 7 -1.83 69.18 -30.50
C GLN A 7 -1.13 68.40 -29.45
N SER A 8 0.03 67.93 -29.76
CA SER A 8 1.09 67.30 -28.98
C SER A 8 1.48 68.08 -27.71
N ASP A 9 1.91 67.35 -26.63
CA ASP A 9 3.21 67.68 -26.04
C ASP A 9 3.67 66.69 -24.98
N SER A 10 4.95 66.38 -25.12
CA SER A 10 6.00 66.08 -24.19
C SER A 10 5.95 64.81 -23.33
N PHE A 11 6.77 63.85 -23.75
CA PHE A 11 7.44 62.84 -22.97
C PHE A 11 8.21 63.45 -21.78
N ARG A 12 7.85 63.10 -20.57
CA ARG A 12 8.77 63.11 -19.40
C ARG A 12 8.89 61.72 -18.87
N GLY A 13 10.08 61.14 -19.03
CA GLY A 13 10.43 59.82 -18.47
C GLY A 13 10.35 59.79 -16.94
N VAL A 14 9.56 58.87 -16.43
CA VAL A 14 9.61 58.44 -15.03
C VAL A 14 10.47 57.24 -14.99
N VAL A 15 11.70 57.42 -14.48
CA VAL A 15 12.60 56.32 -14.10
C VAL A 15 12.04 55.69 -12.85
N LEU A 16 11.33 54.56 -13.00
CA LEU A 16 10.97 53.71 -11.87
C LEU A 16 12.24 52.99 -11.36
N ARG A 17 12.78 53.47 -10.22
CA ARG A 17 13.74 52.74 -9.46
C ARG A 17 13.03 51.51 -8.87
N ILE A 18 13.31 50.33 -9.43
CA ILE A 18 12.93 49.07 -8.86
C ILE A 18 13.96 48.78 -7.72
N SER A 19 13.56 49.00 -6.50
CA SER A 19 14.26 48.49 -5.33
C SER A 19 13.86 47.02 -5.18
N PRO A 20 14.77 46.06 -5.08
CA PRO A 20 14.43 44.72 -4.68
C PRO A 20 14.24 44.70 -3.16
N SER A 21 13.02 44.83 -2.68
CA SER A 21 12.69 44.41 -1.33
C SER A 21 12.47 42.88 -1.43
N LEU A 22 13.50 42.12 -1.09
CA LEU A 22 13.34 40.77 -0.59
C LEU A 22 12.47 40.86 0.65
N SER A 23 11.16 40.67 0.50
CA SER A 23 10.27 40.43 1.61
C SER A 23 10.65 39.06 2.17
N ASP A 24 11.30 39.05 3.33
CA ASP A 24 11.32 37.93 4.24
C ASP A 24 9.87 37.56 4.54
N HIS A 25 9.28 36.63 3.77
CA HIS A 25 8.09 35.94 4.20
C HIS A 25 8.53 35.06 5.37
N PRO A 26 7.98 35.25 6.57
CA PRO A 26 8.23 34.32 7.66
C PRO A 26 7.82 32.95 7.17
N ASN A 27 8.75 32.00 7.22
CA ASN A 27 8.49 30.59 7.01
C ASN A 27 7.25 30.24 7.85
N PRO A 28 6.16 29.67 7.29
CA PRO A 28 5.00 29.36 8.10
C PRO A 28 5.47 28.51 9.27
N MET A 29 5.21 28.95 10.48
CA MET A 29 5.60 28.23 11.69
C MET A 29 4.98 26.84 11.60
N THR A 30 5.82 25.83 11.39
CA THR A 30 5.38 24.44 11.34
C THR A 30 4.78 24.13 12.70
N THR A 31 3.48 23.88 12.75
CA THR A 31 2.79 23.56 14.00
C THR A 31 3.32 22.25 14.53
N THR A 32 3.63 22.19 15.82
CA THR A 32 4.00 20.93 16.48
C THR A 32 2.80 20.41 17.25
N GLN A 33 2.40 19.17 16.95
CA GLN A 33 1.33 18.47 17.64
C GLN A 33 1.91 17.29 18.44
N HIS A 34 1.60 17.24 19.74
CA HIS A 34 1.99 16.12 20.59
C HIS A 34 0.83 15.13 20.76
N ALA A 35 1.13 13.84 20.69
CA ALA A 35 0.19 12.76 20.92
C ALA A 35 0.78 11.74 21.92
N LYS A 36 -0.01 11.26 22.87
CA LYS A 36 0.40 10.16 23.74
C LYS A 36 0.69 8.89 22.91
N VAL A 37 -0.17 8.60 21.93
CA VAL A 37 0.01 7.56 20.92
C VAL A 37 -0.19 8.15 19.54
N LEU A 38 0.80 8.02 18.68
CA LEU A 38 0.69 8.37 17.27
C LEU A 38 0.58 7.08 16.45
N ILE A 39 -0.35 7.06 15.50
CA ILE A 39 -0.55 5.96 14.57
C ILE A 39 -0.23 6.47 13.17
N LEU A 40 0.70 5.83 12.49
CA LEU A 40 1.12 6.20 11.15
C LEU A 40 0.59 5.22 10.12
N GLY A 41 -0.40 5.65 9.34
CA GLY A 41 -1.10 4.87 8.32
C GLY A 41 -2.56 4.59 8.68
N SER A 42 -3.42 4.58 7.66
CA SER A 42 -4.88 4.52 7.76
C SER A 42 -5.51 3.27 7.11
N GLY A 43 -4.72 2.22 6.89
CA GLY A 43 -5.24 0.91 6.50
C GLY A 43 -5.97 0.19 7.64
N PRO A 44 -6.42 -1.07 7.44
CA PRO A 44 -7.11 -1.85 8.47
C PRO A 44 -6.34 -1.94 9.80
N ALA A 45 -5.00 -2.01 9.75
CA ALA A 45 -4.15 -2.03 10.94
C ALA A 45 -4.22 -0.69 11.71
N GLY A 46 -4.08 0.44 11.01
CA GLY A 46 -4.09 1.76 11.61
C GLY A 46 -5.41 2.11 12.25
N TYR A 47 -6.52 1.95 11.53
CA TYR A 47 -7.85 2.22 12.10
C TYR A 47 -8.21 1.27 13.24
N SER A 48 -7.84 -0.03 13.16
CA SER A 48 -8.03 -0.95 14.29
C SER A 48 -7.23 -0.49 15.51
N ALA A 49 -5.96 -0.12 15.34
CA ALA A 49 -5.15 0.42 16.41
C ALA A 49 -5.79 1.68 17.02
N ALA A 50 -6.32 2.57 16.18
CA ALA A 50 -6.99 3.80 16.63
C ALA A 50 -8.20 3.51 17.53
N VAL A 51 -9.08 2.59 17.12
CA VAL A 51 -10.24 2.18 17.92
C VAL A 51 -9.81 1.66 19.30
N TYR A 52 -8.82 0.77 19.36
CA TYR A 52 -8.38 0.18 20.63
C TYR A 52 -7.64 1.18 21.52
N ALA A 53 -6.77 2.02 20.96
CA ALA A 53 -6.06 3.07 21.69
C ALA A 53 -7.03 4.13 22.23
N ALA A 54 -8.02 4.56 21.44
CA ALA A 54 -9.03 5.52 21.89
C ALA A 54 -9.90 4.95 23.02
N ARG A 55 -10.30 3.68 22.94
CA ARG A 55 -11.06 3.01 24.01
C ARG A 55 -10.26 2.82 25.30
N ALA A 56 -8.91 2.83 25.20
CA ALA A 56 -8.01 2.84 26.35
C ALA A 56 -7.73 4.28 26.89
N ASN A 57 -8.46 5.30 26.45
CA ASN A 57 -8.28 6.72 26.79
C ASN A 57 -6.87 7.26 26.47
N LEU A 58 -6.23 6.75 25.42
CA LEU A 58 -4.90 7.20 25.02
C LEU A 58 -4.94 8.40 24.08
N ASN A 59 -6.16 8.85 23.67
CA ASN A 59 -6.38 9.98 22.77
C ASN A 59 -5.45 9.93 21.53
N PRO A 60 -5.52 8.88 20.71
CA PRO A 60 -4.58 8.70 19.62
C PRO A 60 -4.76 9.74 18.53
N VAL A 61 -3.63 10.15 17.92
CA VAL A 61 -3.59 10.86 16.65
C VAL A 61 -3.23 9.86 15.57
N LEU A 62 -4.03 9.81 14.50
CA LEU A 62 -3.75 8.97 13.33
C LEU A 62 -3.41 9.85 12.14
N VAL A 63 -2.19 9.70 11.61
CA VAL A 63 -1.75 10.35 10.37
C VAL A 63 -1.97 9.40 9.21
N THR A 64 -2.81 9.81 8.25
CA THR A 64 -3.35 8.90 7.21
C THR A 64 -2.34 8.47 6.16
N GLY A 65 -1.35 9.31 5.86
CA GLY A 65 -0.57 9.22 4.63
C GLY A 65 -1.34 9.80 3.43
N ILE A 66 -0.73 9.73 2.24
CA ILE A 66 -1.32 10.25 0.99
C ILE A 66 -2.55 9.42 0.57
N ALA A 67 -2.49 8.10 0.76
CA ALA A 67 -3.57 7.17 0.39
C ALA A 67 -4.40 6.80 1.62
N GLN A 68 -5.31 7.68 2.03
CA GLN A 68 -6.22 7.42 3.15
C GLN A 68 -7.05 6.14 2.88
N GLY A 69 -7.10 5.22 3.85
CA GLY A 69 -7.76 3.92 3.74
C GLY A 69 -6.85 2.81 3.20
N GLY A 70 -5.66 3.15 2.67
CA GLY A 70 -4.66 2.19 2.20
C GLY A 70 -5.09 1.41 0.95
N GLN A 71 -4.56 0.21 0.77
CA GLN A 71 -4.74 -0.58 -0.46
C GLN A 71 -6.19 -0.99 -0.74
N LEU A 72 -7.03 -1.17 0.27
CA LEU A 72 -8.43 -1.53 0.07
C LEU A 72 -9.24 -0.45 -0.66
N MET A 73 -8.75 0.80 -0.72
CA MET A 73 -9.41 1.86 -1.49
C MET A 73 -9.37 1.61 -3.00
N THR A 74 -8.47 0.76 -3.48
CA THR A 74 -8.34 0.38 -4.89
C THR A 74 -8.87 -1.03 -5.18
N THR A 75 -9.36 -1.73 -4.14
CA THR A 75 -9.96 -3.06 -4.25
C THR A 75 -11.47 -2.90 -4.45
N THR A 76 -12.04 -3.68 -5.37
CA THR A 76 -13.50 -3.70 -5.60
C THR A 76 -14.20 -4.52 -4.51
N ASP A 77 -14.50 -5.78 -4.77
CA ASP A 77 -15.20 -6.64 -3.84
C ASP A 77 -14.24 -7.28 -2.83
N VAL A 78 -14.61 -7.29 -1.56
CA VAL A 78 -13.89 -7.93 -0.45
C VAL A 78 -14.81 -9.01 0.13
N ASP A 79 -14.65 -10.25 -0.34
CA ASP A 79 -15.48 -11.40 0.07
C ASP A 79 -14.91 -12.14 1.28
N ASN A 80 -13.68 -11.83 1.65
CA ASN A 80 -12.96 -12.52 2.73
C ASN A 80 -12.91 -11.72 4.04
N TRP A 81 -13.67 -10.64 4.15
CA TRP A 81 -13.87 -9.94 5.42
C TRP A 81 -14.97 -10.61 6.23
N PRO A 82 -14.65 -11.17 7.42
CA PRO A 82 -15.64 -11.86 8.24
C PRO A 82 -16.81 -10.95 8.65
N ALA A 83 -18.01 -11.52 8.68
CA ALA A 83 -19.29 -10.91 9.01
C ALA A 83 -19.94 -10.04 7.92
N ASP A 84 -19.31 -9.81 6.79
CA ASP A 84 -19.95 -9.24 5.61
C ASP A 84 -20.39 -10.37 4.66
N VAL A 85 -21.50 -11.00 4.97
CA VAL A 85 -21.99 -12.23 4.29
C VAL A 85 -22.32 -12.06 2.81
N ASN A 86 -22.54 -10.84 2.36
CA ASN A 86 -22.81 -10.50 0.96
C ASN A 86 -21.59 -9.88 0.26
N GLY A 87 -20.40 -9.93 0.91
CA GLY A 87 -19.24 -9.16 0.49
C GLY A 87 -19.40 -7.66 0.78
N VAL A 88 -18.34 -6.91 0.64
CA VAL A 88 -18.31 -5.46 0.82
C VAL A 88 -17.31 -4.84 -0.17
N GLN A 89 -17.61 -3.65 -0.69
CA GLN A 89 -16.62 -2.93 -1.50
C GLN A 89 -15.49 -2.42 -0.62
N GLY A 90 -14.23 -2.51 -1.11
CA GLY A 90 -13.06 -2.08 -0.35
C GLY A 90 -13.18 -0.66 0.19
N PRO A 91 -13.55 0.36 -0.62
CA PRO A 91 -13.77 1.73 -0.14
C PRO A 91 -14.87 1.84 0.93
N GLU A 92 -15.97 1.09 0.79
CA GLU A 92 -17.06 1.06 1.78
C GLU A 92 -16.57 0.48 3.11
N LEU A 93 -15.83 -0.63 3.06
CA LEU A 93 -15.23 -1.23 4.25
C LEU A 93 -14.32 -0.23 4.96
N MET A 94 -13.45 0.47 4.23
CA MET A 94 -12.54 1.45 4.81
C MET A 94 -13.26 2.70 5.33
N GLN A 95 -14.37 3.10 4.74
CA GLN A 95 -15.21 4.16 5.27
C GLN A 95 -15.82 3.75 6.63
N ARG A 96 -16.28 2.52 6.77
CA ARG A 96 -16.79 1.96 8.05
C ARG A 96 -15.69 1.91 9.12
N PHE A 97 -14.44 1.58 8.76
CA PHE A 97 -13.29 1.65 9.66
C PHE A 97 -13.00 3.08 10.12
N LEU A 98 -13.02 4.04 9.21
CA LEU A 98 -12.84 5.46 9.50
C LEU A 98 -13.91 5.96 10.49
N GLU A 99 -15.18 5.74 10.20
CA GLU A 99 -16.31 6.14 11.05
C GLU A 99 -16.24 5.50 12.44
N HIS A 100 -15.77 4.23 12.51
CA HIS A 100 -15.59 3.54 13.78
C HIS A 100 -14.48 4.19 14.63
N ALA A 101 -13.34 4.57 14.01
CA ALA A 101 -12.28 5.30 14.71
C ALA A 101 -12.74 6.70 15.17
N GLN A 102 -13.47 7.42 14.32
CA GLN A 102 -14.05 8.74 14.64
C GLN A 102 -15.08 8.69 15.77
N ARG A 103 -15.86 7.61 15.87
CA ARG A 103 -16.83 7.40 16.96
C ARG A 103 -16.19 7.49 18.35
N PHE A 104 -14.92 7.13 18.48
CA PHE A 104 -14.17 7.21 19.73
C PHE A 104 -13.26 8.44 19.82
N ASN A 105 -13.54 9.48 19.02
CA ASN A 105 -12.81 10.74 19.00
C ASN A 105 -11.32 10.61 18.68
N THR A 106 -10.94 9.64 17.82
CA THR A 106 -9.59 9.61 17.26
C THR A 106 -9.36 10.87 16.43
N ASP A 107 -8.27 11.60 16.69
CA ASP A 107 -7.86 12.72 15.85
C ASP A 107 -7.21 12.15 14.57
N ILE A 108 -7.89 12.37 13.44
CA ILE A 108 -7.46 11.83 12.13
C ILE A 108 -6.95 12.99 11.28
N VAL A 109 -5.66 12.98 11.01
CA VAL A 109 -4.95 14.04 10.29
C VAL A 109 -4.54 13.54 8.91
N PHE A 110 -4.96 14.28 7.88
CA PHE A 110 -4.50 14.05 6.52
C PHE A 110 -3.16 14.76 6.32
N ASP A 111 -2.09 14.00 6.44
CA ASP A 111 -0.71 14.47 6.23
C ASP A 111 0.18 13.30 5.79
N HIS A 112 1.32 13.60 5.19
CA HIS A 112 2.32 12.62 4.78
C HIS A 112 3.62 12.83 5.55
N VAL A 113 3.98 11.84 6.39
CA VAL A 113 5.24 11.84 7.12
C VAL A 113 6.37 11.38 6.20
N ASN A 114 7.38 12.23 6.05
CA ASN A 114 8.54 11.99 5.19
C ASN A 114 9.84 11.76 5.97
N LYS A 115 9.86 12.03 7.29
CA LYS A 115 11.02 11.83 8.14
C LYS A 115 10.61 11.47 9.55
N VAL A 116 11.38 10.59 10.21
CA VAL A 116 11.23 10.25 11.62
C VAL A 116 12.55 10.36 12.35
N ASP A 117 12.47 10.61 13.66
CA ASP A 117 13.58 10.51 14.61
C ASP A 117 13.12 9.66 15.81
N LEU A 118 13.63 8.44 15.89
CA LEU A 118 13.33 7.48 16.94
C LEU A 118 14.44 7.34 17.97
N SER A 119 15.45 8.24 17.94
CA SER A 119 16.63 8.16 18.80
C SER A 119 16.32 8.47 20.27
N LYS A 120 15.26 9.23 20.53
CA LYS A 120 14.82 9.61 21.89
C LYS A 120 13.32 9.86 21.93
N ARG A 121 12.72 9.68 23.11
CA ARG A 121 11.33 10.08 23.38
C ARG A 121 11.24 11.49 23.96
N PRO A 122 10.18 12.25 23.66
CA PRO A 122 9.13 11.90 22.69
C PRO A 122 9.72 11.73 21.28
N PHE A 123 9.26 10.70 20.52
CA PHE A 123 9.65 10.50 19.14
C PHE A 123 9.17 11.66 18.28
N THR A 124 9.90 11.97 17.21
CA THR A 124 9.56 13.10 16.33
C THR A 124 9.32 12.61 14.91
N LEU A 125 8.20 13.04 14.33
CA LEU A 125 7.84 12.74 12.93
C LEU A 125 7.59 14.05 12.20
N THR A 126 8.21 14.23 11.06
CA THR A 126 8.04 15.43 10.22
C THR A 126 7.13 15.08 9.06
N GLY A 127 5.98 15.73 9.02
CA GLY A 127 5.02 15.67 7.90
C GLY A 127 5.22 16.84 6.95
N ASP A 128 4.44 16.83 5.87
CA ASP A 128 4.44 17.91 4.87
C ASP A 128 3.84 19.19 5.44
N SER A 129 2.85 19.08 6.36
CA SER A 129 2.13 20.20 6.93
C SER A 129 2.47 20.47 8.40
N ALA A 130 2.90 19.48 9.17
CA ALA A 130 3.15 19.62 10.61
C ALA A 130 4.31 18.74 11.10
N VAL A 131 4.79 19.05 12.31
CA VAL A 131 5.68 18.17 13.09
C VAL A 131 4.86 17.51 14.18
N TYR A 132 5.02 16.20 14.33
CA TYR A 132 4.36 15.42 15.37
C TYR A 132 5.38 14.92 16.36
N THR A 133 4.99 14.88 17.64
CA THR A 133 5.76 14.19 18.67
C THR A 133 4.89 13.19 19.39
N CYS A 134 5.46 12.08 19.85
CA CYS A 134 4.68 11.07 20.58
C CYS A 134 5.50 10.30 21.60
N ASP A 135 4.81 9.77 22.64
CA ASP A 135 5.41 8.91 23.65
C ASP A 135 5.47 7.47 23.17
N ALA A 136 4.48 7.02 22.39
CA ALA A 136 4.46 5.74 21.71
C ALA A 136 4.05 5.89 20.24
N LEU A 137 4.67 5.11 19.35
CA LEU A 137 4.42 5.12 17.91
C LEU A 137 3.93 3.75 17.44
N ILE A 138 2.81 3.72 16.69
CA ILE A 138 2.33 2.53 15.98
C ILE A 138 2.52 2.74 14.48
N ILE A 139 3.37 1.94 13.85
CA ILE A 139 3.65 1.97 12.43
C ILE A 139 2.71 1.00 11.72
N ALA A 140 1.82 1.54 10.88
CA ALA A 140 0.81 0.82 10.11
C ALA A 140 0.84 1.23 8.63
N THR A 141 2.03 1.52 8.10
CA THR A 141 2.25 2.06 6.75
C THR A 141 2.03 1.03 5.63
N GLY A 142 1.88 -0.24 5.97
CA GLY A 142 1.59 -1.31 5.03
C GLY A 142 2.74 -1.66 4.09
N ALA A 143 2.40 -2.37 3.01
CA ALA A 143 3.31 -2.72 1.92
C ALA A 143 2.60 -2.53 0.59
N SER A 144 3.33 -2.15 -0.45
CA SER A 144 2.79 -1.93 -1.78
C SER A 144 3.14 -3.09 -2.71
N ALA A 145 2.18 -3.60 -3.47
CA ALA A 145 2.45 -4.56 -4.52
C ALA A 145 3.38 -3.92 -5.57
N LYS A 146 4.34 -4.69 -6.05
CA LYS A 146 5.19 -4.27 -7.16
C LYS A 146 4.51 -4.58 -8.47
N TYR A 147 4.52 -3.61 -9.38
CA TYR A 147 4.05 -3.74 -10.75
C TYR A 147 5.21 -3.59 -11.73
N LEU A 148 4.99 -3.97 -12.99
CA LEU A 148 6.00 -3.84 -14.04
C LEU A 148 6.16 -2.41 -14.54
N GLY A 149 5.19 -1.54 -14.22
CA GLY A 149 5.17 -0.12 -14.64
C GLY A 149 4.62 0.07 -16.05
N LEU A 150 3.86 -0.89 -16.56
CA LEU A 150 3.20 -0.76 -17.86
C LEU A 150 1.97 0.15 -17.74
N PRO A 151 1.77 1.11 -18.68
CA PRO A 151 0.57 1.94 -18.69
C PRO A 151 -0.73 1.12 -18.70
N SER A 152 -0.72 -0.04 -19.37
CA SER A 152 -1.86 -0.96 -19.44
C SER A 152 -2.16 -1.64 -18.10
N GLU A 153 -1.17 -1.89 -17.23
CA GLU A 153 -1.44 -2.36 -15.86
C GLU A 153 -2.31 -1.33 -15.10
N THR A 154 -1.90 -0.06 -15.14
CA THR A 154 -2.64 1.03 -14.48
C THR A 154 -4.04 1.20 -15.07
N ALA A 155 -4.19 1.09 -16.38
CA ALA A 155 -5.48 1.27 -17.05
C ALA A 155 -6.51 0.21 -16.64
N PHE A 156 -6.07 -1.03 -16.32
CA PHE A 156 -6.95 -2.14 -15.98
C PHE A 156 -6.85 -2.56 -14.50
N MET A 157 -6.22 -1.76 -13.65
CA MET A 157 -6.18 -2.00 -12.21
C MET A 157 -7.61 -2.11 -11.63
N GLY A 158 -7.88 -3.19 -10.88
CA GLY A 158 -9.21 -3.50 -10.33
C GLY A 158 -10.27 -3.92 -11.38
N ARG A 159 -9.89 -3.97 -12.67
CA ARG A 159 -10.77 -4.40 -13.75
C ARG A 159 -10.13 -5.53 -14.58
N GLY A 160 -9.46 -6.45 -13.91
CA GLY A 160 -8.76 -7.58 -14.49
C GLY A 160 -7.27 -7.64 -14.16
N VAL A 161 -6.64 -6.54 -13.76
CA VAL A 161 -5.27 -6.52 -13.21
C VAL A 161 -5.33 -6.44 -11.69
N SER A 162 -4.63 -7.35 -11.01
CA SER A 162 -4.53 -7.42 -9.55
C SER A 162 -3.11 -7.81 -9.11
N GLY A 163 -2.74 -7.45 -7.89
CA GLY A 163 -1.51 -7.89 -7.21
C GLY A 163 -1.75 -8.94 -6.12
N CYS A 164 -2.95 -9.52 -6.03
CA CYS A 164 -3.32 -10.45 -4.95
C CYS A 164 -4.36 -11.48 -5.42
N ALA A 165 -3.92 -12.71 -5.70
CA ALA A 165 -4.81 -13.77 -6.14
C ALA A 165 -5.75 -14.27 -5.03
N THR A 166 -5.33 -14.25 -3.78
CA THR A 166 -6.18 -14.63 -2.64
C THR A 166 -7.27 -13.62 -2.35
N CYS A 167 -7.08 -12.36 -2.78
CA CYS A 167 -8.07 -11.30 -2.65
C CYS A 167 -9.12 -11.40 -3.78
N ASP A 168 -8.66 -11.41 -5.03
CA ASP A 168 -9.49 -11.18 -6.21
C ASP A 168 -9.74 -12.45 -7.05
N GLY A 169 -9.03 -13.54 -6.76
CA GLY A 169 -9.08 -14.75 -7.59
C GLY A 169 -10.46 -15.39 -7.71
N PHE A 170 -11.31 -15.21 -6.69
CA PHE A 170 -12.67 -15.75 -6.71
C PHE A 170 -13.53 -15.18 -7.86
N PHE A 171 -13.33 -13.91 -8.23
CA PHE A 171 -14.07 -13.26 -9.32
C PHE A 171 -13.78 -13.87 -10.70
N TYR A 172 -12.69 -14.64 -10.79
CA TYR A 172 -12.28 -15.32 -12.03
C TYR A 172 -12.56 -16.83 -12.02
N ARG A 173 -13.56 -17.25 -11.21
CA ARG A 173 -14.01 -18.64 -11.18
C ARG A 173 -14.41 -19.10 -12.57
N ASP A 174 -13.90 -20.27 -12.97
CA ASP A 174 -14.12 -20.90 -14.29
C ASP A 174 -13.66 -20.06 -15.50
N GLN A 175 -12.91 -18.98 -15.28
CA GLN A 175 -12.33 -18.13 -16.31
C GLN A 175 -10.85 -18.45 -16.51
N VAL A 176 -10.25 -17.88 -17.57
CA VAL A 176 -8.82 -18.03 -17.85
C VAL A 176 -8.07 -16.86 -17.21
N CYS A 177 -7.01 -17.19 -16.47
CA CYS A 177 -6.16 -16.19 -15.82
C CYS A 177 -4.70 -16.35 -16.18
N CYS A 178 -3.91 -15.30 -15.91
CA CYS A 178 -2.46 -15.44 -15.85
C CYS A 178 -1.91 -14.92 -14.53
N VAL A 179 -0.74 -15.48 -14.15
CA VAL A 179 0.11 -14.98 -13.08
C VAL A 179 1.46 -14.63 -13.68
N VAL A 180 1.94 -13.43 -13.39
CA VAL A 180 3.24 -12.94 -13.87
C VAL A 180 4.23 -12.91 -12.70
N GLY A 181 5.25 -13.77 -12.77
CA GLY A 181 6.25 -13.87 -11.72
C GLY A 181 7.03 -15.17 -11.74
N GLY A 182 7.82 -15.43 -10.70
CA GLY A 182 8.64 -16.65 -10.65
C GLY A 182 9.28 -16.92 -9.29
N GLY A 183 8.87 -16.23 -8.24
CA GLY A 183 9.18 -16.50 -6.84
C GLY A 183 8.07 -17.29 -6.15
N ASN A 184 8.19 -17.50 -4.82
CA ASN A 184 7.19 -18.21 -4.00
C ASN A 184 5.78 -17.66 -4.25
N THR A 185 5.59 -16.35 -4.10
CA THR A 185 4.29 -15.68 -4.28
C THR A 185 3.64 -16.03 -5.63
N ALA A 186 4.40 -15.97 -6.74
CA ALA A 186 3.84 -16.27 -8.07
C ALA A 186 3.41 -17.73 -8.20
N VAL A 187 4.19 -18.66 -7.63
CA VAL A 187 3.86 -20.09 -7.66
C VAL A 187 2.66 -20.38 -6.75
N GLU A 188 2.62 -19.82 -5.56
CA GLU A 188 1.50 -19.95 -4.62
C GLU A 188 0.20 -19.40 -5.20
N GLU A 189 0.23 -18.22 -5.83
CA GLU A 189 -0.93 -17.62 -6.50
C GLU A 189 -1.39 -18.47 -7.70
N ALA A 190 -0.46 -18.99 -8.51
CA ALA A 190 -0.81 -19.89 -9.60
C ALA A 190 -1.45 -21.20 -9.11
N LEU A 191 -0.95 -21.76 -8.00
CA LEU A 191 -1.53 -22.94 -7.36
C LEU A 191 -2.92 -22.64 -6.80
N TYR A 192 -3.11 -21.49 -6.13
CA TYR A 192 -4.40 -21.06 -5.63
C TYR A 192 -5.42 -20.91 -6.76
N LEU A 193 -5.09 -20.11 -7.78
CA LEU A 193 -5.95 -19.90 -8.95
C LEU A 193 -6.24 -21.19 -9.71
N SER A 194 -5.32 -22.15 -9.76
CA SER A 194 -5.54 -23.43 -10.42
C SER A 194 -6.69 -24.27 -9.86
N ASN A 195 -7.15 -23.95 -8.63
CA ASN A 195 -8.30 -24.60 -8.00
C ASN A 195 -9.62 -23.89 -8.30
N ILE A 196 -9.56 -22.67 -8.82
CA ILE A 196 -10.73 -21.78 -9.02
C ILE A 196 -10.95 -21.52 -10.51
N ALA A 197 -9.91 -21.12 -11.22
CA ALA A 197 -9.97 -20.79 -12.65
C ALA A 197 -10.05 -22.04 -13.54
N SER A 198 -10.57 -21.88 -14.73
CA SER A 198 -10.58 -22.96 -15.74
C SER A 198 -9.17 -23.31 -16.22
N LYS A 199 -8.31 -22.29 -16.36
CA LYS A 199 -6.90 -22.42 -16.78
C LYS A 199 -6.09 -21.25 -16.23
N VAL A 200 -4.84 -21.52 -15.84
CA VAL A 200 -3.89 -20.49 -15.40
C VAL A 200 -2.64 -20.51 -16.28
N TYR A 201 -2.27 -19.38 -16.85
CA TYR A 201 -0.96 -19.19 -17.47
C TYR A 201 0.01 -18.65 -16.44
N LEU A 202 1.14 -19.33 -16.19
CA LEU A 202 2.23 -18.78 -15.36
C LEU A 202 3.32 -18.23 -16.27
N VAL A 203 3.44 -16.92 -16.31
CA VAL A 203 4.38 -16.18 -17.16
C VAL A 203 5.67 -15.90 -16.39
N HIS A 204 6.79 -16.40 -16.91
CA HIS A 204 8.09 -16.20 -16.28
C HIS A 204 9.18 -15.92 -17.31
N ARG A 205 10.01 -14.90 -17.03
CA ARG A 205 11.08 -14.44 -17.94
C ARG A 205 12.27 -15.39 -18.09
N ARG A 206 12.35 -16.46 -17.28
CA ARG A 206 13.43 -17.46 -17.27
C ARG A 206 12.85 -18.87 -17.35
N ASP A 207 13.73 -19.87 -17.40
CA ASP A 207 13.38 -21.29 -17.37
C ASP A 207 13.23 -21.86 -15.95
N LYS A 208 13.87 -21.22 -14.96
CA LYS A 208 13.91 -21.67 -13.56
C LYS A 208 13.17 -20.72 -12.64
N PHE A 209 12.26 -21.27 -11.84
CA PHE A 209 11.60 -20.56 -10.77
C PHE A 209 12.54 -20.36 -9.59
N LYS A 210 12.39 -19.22 -8.89
CA LYS A 210 13.07 -18.94 -7.61
C LYS A 210 12.26 -19.39 -6.40
N ALA A 211 11.14 -20.09 -6.65
CA ALA A 211 10.30 -20.65 -5.60
C ALA A 211 10.97 -21.86 -4.94
N GLU A 212 10.49 -22.18 -3.74
CA GLU A 212 10.92 -23.38 -3.01
C GLU A 212 10.66 -24.65 -3.80
N PRO A 213 11.54 -25.67 -3.73
CA PRO A 213 11.39 -26.91 -4.50
C PRO A 213 10.02 -27.57 -4.34
N ILE A 214 9.50 -27.63 -3.12
CA ILE A 214 8.19 -28.23 -2.83
C ILE A 214 7.04 -27.53 -3.54
N LEU A 215 7.12 -26.19 -3.70
CA LEU A 215 6.13 -25.39 -4.44
C LEU A 215 6.25 -25.64 -5.94
N VAL A 216 7.48 -25.77 -6.44
CA VAL A 216 7.72 -26.11 -7.86
C VAL A 216 7.19 -27.51 -8.18
N ASP A 217 7.38 -28.50 -7.29
CA ASP A 217 6.83 -29.86 -7.46
C ASP A 217 5.30 -29.85 -7.55
N LYS A 218 4.63 -29.11 -6.65
CA LYS A 218 3.17 -28.90 -6.70
C LYS A 218 2.72 -28.22 -7.97
N LEU A 219 3.46 -27.20 -8.43
CA LEU A 219 3.21 -26.51 -9.68
C LEU A 219 3.28 -27.47 -10.87
N MET A 220 4.33 -28.30 -10.94
CA MET A 220 4.51 -29.26 -12.03
C MET A 220 3.41 -30.34 -12.05
N ALA A 221 2.89 -30.73 -10.88
CA ALA A 221 1.70 -31.60 -10.81
C ALA A 221 0.46 -30.93 -11.43
N LYS A 222 0.24 -29.62 -11.21
CA LYS A 222 -0.85 -28.87 -11.83
C LYS A 222 -0.64 -28.66 -13.34
N VAL A 223 0.62 -28.55 -13.77
CA VAL A 223 0.97 -28.52 -15.21
C VAL A 223 0.63 -29.85 -15.86
N ALA A 224 1.03 -30.96 -15.25
CA ALA A 224 0.71 -32.31 -15.74
C ALA A 224 -0.81 -32.58 -15.81
N ALA A 225 -1.58 -32.00 -14.87
CA ALA A 225 -3.05 -32.05 -14.86
C ALA A 225 -3.72 -31.11 -15.89
N GLY A 226 -2.95 -30.30 -16.62
CA GLY A 226 -3.48 -29.36 -17.63
C GLY A 226 -4.15 -28.11 -17.05
N LYS A 227 -4.08 -27.90 -15.73
CA LYS A 227 -4.65 -26.73 -15.05
C LYS A 227 -3.77 -25.48 -15.13
N VAL A 228 -2.45 -25.68 -15.19
CA VAL A 228 -1.46 -24.61 -15.33
C VAL A 228 -0.68 -24.82 -16.63
N VAL A 229 -0.48 -23.74 -17.37
CA VAL A 229 0.37 -23.70 -18.57
C VAL A 229 1.54 -22.76 -18.31
N LEU A 230 2.77 -23.28 -18.42
CA LEU A 230 3.96 -22.46 -18.25
C LEU A 230 4.27 -21.67 -19.52
N LYS A 231 4.44 -20.36 -19.38
CA LYS A 231 4.94 -19.43 -20.39
C LYS A 231 6.32 -18.92 -19.96
N THR A 232 7.30 -19.81 -20.05
CA THR A 232 8.71 -19.49 -19.72
C THR A 232 9.38 -18.72 -20.85
N PHE A 233 10.44 -17.97 -20.51
CA PHE A 233 11.13 -17.03 -21.41
C PHE A 233 10.20 -15.97 -22.01
N GLN A 234 9.15 -15.62 -21.27
CA GLN A 234 8.17 -14.61 -21.66
C GLN A 234 8.08 -13.52 -20.59
N THR A 235 7.84 -12.30 -21.04
CA THR A 235 7.47 -11.14 -20.21
C THR A 235 6.10 -10.64 -20.64
N LEU A 236 5.36 -10.05 -19.71
CA LEU A 236 4.18 -9.27 -20.06
C LEU A 236 4.64 -8.01 -20.80
N ASP A 237 4.15 -7.80 -22.01
CA ASP A 237 4.41 -6.64 -22.84
C ASP A 237 3.27 -5.61 -22.71
N GLU A 238 2.03 -6.10 -22.75
CA GLU A 238 0.83 -5.26 -22.67
C GLU A 238 -0.35 -6.06 -22.09
N VAL A 239 -1.19 -5.42 -21.29
CA VAL A 239 -2.51 -5.91 -20.92
C VAL A 239 -3.52 -5.38 -21.92
N LEU A 240 -4.29 -6.28 -22.54
CA LEU A 240 -5.30 -5.99 -23.56
C LEU A 240 -6.68 -5.98 -22.93
N GLY A 241 -7.53 -5.04 -23.32
CA GLY A 241 -8.88 -4.97 -22.77
C GLY A 241 -9.72 -3.89 -23.43
N ASP A 242 -10.93 -3.77 -22.92
CA ASP A 242 -11.93 -2.79 -23.37
C ASP A 242 -12.60 -2.10 -22.17
N ALA A 243 -13.74 -1.46 -22.39
CA ALA A 243 -14.47 -0.79 -21.34
C ALA A 243 -14.97 -1.73 -20.22
N SER A 244 -15.12 -3.04 -20.49
CA SER A 244 -15.55 -4.04 -19.52
C SER A 244 -14.40 -4.59 -18.65
N GLY A 245 -13.15 -4.40 -19.07
CA GLY A 245 -11.96 -4.88 -18.37
C GLY A 245 -10.98 -5.62 -19.26
N VAL A 246 -10.16 -6.49 -18.63
CA VAL A 246 -9.15 -7.29 -19.33
C VAL A 246 -9.81 -8.34 -20.23
N THR A 247 -9.38 -8.41 -21.48
CA THR A 247 -9.78 -9.43 -22.46
C THR A 247 -8.62 -10.33 -22.91
N GLY A 248 -7.38 -9.93 -22.56
CA GLY A 248 -6.18 -10.67 -22.88
C GLY A 248 -4.91 -9.99 -22.44
N ILE A 249 -3.81 -10.63 -22.80
CA ILE A 249 -2.45 -10.07 -22.61
C ILE A 249 -1.61 -10.30 -23.85
N ARG A 250 -0.65 -9.42 -24.10
CA ARG A 250 0.45 -9.63 -25.03
C ARG A 250 1.70 -10.02 -24.27
N LEU A 251 2.26 -11.15 -24.63
CA LEU A 251 3.54 -11.62 -24.17
C LEU A 251 4.63 -11.30 -25.18
N LYS A 252 5.85 -11.10 -24.66
CA LYS A 252 7.06 -10.90 -25.47
C LYS A 252 8.13 -11.90 -25.07
N SER A 253 8.63 -12.62 -26.06
CA SER A 253 9.71 -13.60 -25.89
C SER A 253 11.02 -12.91 -25.52
N THR A 254 11.66 -13.38 -24.45
CA THR A 254 13.00 -12.91 -24.05
C THR A 254 14.13 -13.50 -24.88
N ARG A 255 13.82 -14.47 -25.77
CA ARG A 255 14.80 -15.15 -26.63
C ARG A 255 14.96 -14.47 -27.97
N ASP A 256 13.86 -14.14 -28.62
CA ASP A 256 13.84 -13.65 -30.00
C ASP A 256 12.98 -12.39 -30.21
N GLY A 257 12.33 -11.89 -29.14
CA GLY A 257 11.49 -10.71 -29.18
C GLY A 257 10.13 -10.90 -29.86
N SER A 258 9.78 -12.11 -30.28
CA SER A 258 8.46 -12.40 -30.85
C SER A 258 7.35 -12.16 -29.84
N THR A 259 6.15 -11.83 -30.31
CA THR A 259 4.98 -11.56 -29.47
C THR A 259 3.90 -12.61 -29.67
N GLU A 260 3.14 -12.88 -28.59
CA GLU A 260 1.99 -13.78 -28.58
C GLU A 260 0.86 -13.13 -27.78
N ASP A 261 -0.34 -13.07 -28.35
CA ASP A 261 -1.53 -12.61 -27.65
C ASP A 261 -2.30 -13.81 -27.06
N LEU A 262 -2.67 -13.71 -25.78
CA LEU A 262 -3.45 -14.72 -25.06
C LEU A 262 -4.77 -14.11 -24.60
N ALA A 263 -5.89 -14.75 -24.94
CA ALA A 263 -7.20 -14.38 -24.43
C ALA A 263 -7.36 -14.86 -22.98
N LEU A 264 -7.69 -13.97 -22.06
CA LEU A 264 -7.93 -14.24 -20.65
C LEU A 264 -8.66 -13.03 -19.99
N GLN A 265 -9.15 -13.23 -18.76
CA GLN A 265 -9.96 -12.24 -18.05
C GLN A 265 -9.25 -11.66 -16.82
N GLY A 266 -8.29 -12.39 -16.23
CA GLY A 266 -7.56 -11.97 -15.03
C GLY A 266 -6.05 -12.02 -15.22
N CYS A 267 -5.34 -10.93 -14.87
CA CYS A 267 -3.88 -10.82 -14.92
C CYS A 267 -3.36 -10.45 -13.53
N PHE A 268 -2.71 -11.40 -12.86
CA PHE A 268 -2.18 -11.26 -11.52
C PHE A 268 -0.68 -10.97 -11.55
N ILE A 269 -0.26 -9.82 -11.04
CA ILE A 269 1.14 -9.39 -11.04
C ILE A 269 1.79 -9.79 -9.72
N ALA A 270 2.51 -10.90 -9.72
CA ALA A 270 3.11 -11.54 -8.55
C ALA A 270 4.64 -11.43 -8.54
N ILE A 271 5.16 -10.21 -8.71
CA ILE A 271 6.61 -9.93 -8.73
C ILE A 271 7.17 -9.48 -7.38
N GLY A 272 6.36 -9.56 -6.33
CA GLY A 272 6.69 -9.24 -4.95
C GLY A 272 6.02 -7.97 -4.43
N HIS A 273 6.29 -7.67 -3.16
CA HIS A 273 5.81 -6.47 -2.46
C HIS A 273 7.00 -5.66 -1.97
N ALA A 274 6.78 -4.38 -1.68
CA ALA A 274 7.71 -3.49 -1.02
C ALA A 274 7.02 -2.94 0.24
N PRO A 275 7.52 -3.25 1.44
CA PRO A 275 7.01 -2.62 2.65
C PRO A 275 7.34 -1.13 2.65
N ASN A 276 6.43 -0.30 3.18
CA ASN A 276 6.61 1.15 3.20
C ASN A 276 7.43 1.54 4.45
N THR A 277 8.73 1.32 4.38
CA THR A 277 9.68 1.41 5.52
C THR A 277 10.86 2.34 5.28
N ASP A 278 10.92 3.04 4.15
CA ASP A 278 12.09 3.85 3.75
C ASP A 278 12.49 4.88 4.80
N ILE A 279 11.52 5.53 5.45
CA ILE A 279 11.75 6.55 6.49
C ILE A 279 12.29 5.96 7.81
N PHE A 280 12.25 4.65 7.99
CA PHE A 280 12.72 3.94 9.20
C PHE A 280 14.09 3.30 9.02
N GLN A 281 14.68 3.37 7.82
CA GLN A 281 15.98 2.78 7.54
C GLN A 281 17.06 3.36 8.47
N GLY A 282 17.90 2.45 9.02
CA GLY A 282 18.96 2.82 9.97
C GLY A 282 18.47 3.14 11.39
N GLN A 283 17.16 3.15 11.66
CA GLN A 283 16.60 3.38 12.98
C GLN A 283 15.89 2.15 13.57
N LEU A 284 15.29 1.32 12.71
CA LEU A 284 14.66 0.06 13.10
C LEU A 284 15.38 -1.13 12.49
N THR A 285 15.30 -2.28 13.15
CA THR A 285 15.75 -3.54 12.54
C THR A 285 14.77 -3.97 11.45
N LEU A 286 15.28 -4.11 10.22
CA LEU A 286 14.53 -4.54 9.06
C LEU A 286 15.08 -5.87 8.53
N GLU A 287 14.18 -6.78 8.14
CA GLU A 287 14.52 -8.01 7.42
C GLU A 287 13.79 -8.04 6.08
N ASN A 288 14.53 -8.13 4.97
CA ASN A 288 13.98 -8.00 3.61
C ASN A 288 13.13 -6.73 3.39
N GLY A 289 13.43 -5.66 4.14
CA GLY A 289 12.72 -4.40 4.14
C GLY A 289 11.54 -4.33 5.13
N TYR A 290 11.06 -5.45 5.68
CA TYR A 290 9.97 -5.51 6.65
C TYR A 290 10.46 -5.22 8.07
N ILE A 291 9.64 -4.54 8.88
CA ILE A 291 9.98 -4.26 10.28
C ILE A 291 9.96 -5.56 11.09
N VAL A 292 11.05 -5.84 11.79
CA VAL A 292 11.14 -6.99 12.71
C VAL A 292 10.44 -6.64 14.02
N THR A 293 9.54 -7.50 14.47
CA THR A 293 8.84 -7.41 15.77
C THR A 293 9.25 -8.56 16.69
N GLN A 294 9.02 -8.41 18.00
CA GLN A 294 9.53 -9.36 19.02
C GLN A 294 8.85 -10.73 19.03
N SER A 295 7.64 -10.85 18.49
CA SER A 295 6.77 -12.02 18.54
C SER A 295 6.39 -12.55 19.93
N GLY A 296 5.24 -13.17 20.05
CA GLY A 296 4.22 -13.22 21.06
C GLY A 296 4.39 -13.87 22.42
N LEU A 297 5.39 -14.67 22.75
CA LEU A 297 5.34 -15.44 24.01
C LEU A 297 5.71 -14.65 25.28
N LYS A 298 6.37 -13.51 25.12
CA LYS A 298 6.87 -12.69 26.25
C LYS A 298 6.11 -11.38 26.46
N GLY A 299 4.99 -11.17 25.76
CA GLY A 299 4.31 -9.87 25.64
C GLY A 299 4.99 -8.96 24.62
N PHE A 300 4.34 -7.83 24.32
CA PHE A 300 4.81 -6.86 23.34
C PHE A 300 5.13 -7.46 21.96
N ALA A 301 4.24 -8.34 21.48
CA ALA A 301 4.44 -9.06 20.23
C ALA A 301 4.70 -8.16 19.01
N THR A 302 4.16 -6.96 19.05
CA THR A 302 4.26 -5.97 17.97
C THR A 302 5.37 -4.94 18.18
N MET A 303 6.09 -4.99 19.32
CA MET A 303 7.19 -4.07 19.61
C MET A 303 8.37 -4.32 18.67
N THR A 304 8.92 -3.23 18.14
CA THR A 304 10.10 -3.24 17.28
C THR A 304 11.40 -3.32 18.05
N SER A 305 12.53 -3.06 17.40
CA SER A 305 13.85 -2.95 18.05
C SER A 305 13.98 -1.70 18.92
N VAL A 306 13.07 -0.74 18.82
CA VAL A 306 13.05 0.49 19.64
C VAL A 306 11.89 0.42 20.61
N PRO A 307 12.12 0.44 21.94
CA PRO A 307 11.06 0.45 22.95
C PRO A 307 10.10 1.62 22.77
N GLY A 308 8.79 1.35 22.83
CA GLY A 308 7.74 2.35 22.56
C GLY A 308 7.38 2.52 21.09
N VAL A 309 8.04 1.79 20.18
CA VAL A 309 7.70 1.74 18.75
C VAL A 309 7.16 0.35 18.39
N PHE A 310 5.97 0.31 17.83
CA PHE A 310 5.22 -0.91 17.47
C PHE A 310 4.95 -0.93 15.97
N ALA A 311 4.85 -2.12 15.37
CA ALA A 311 4.52 -2.27 13.96
C ALA A 311 3.36 -3.26 13.77
N ALA A 312 2.43 -2.93 12.85
CA ALA A 312 1.24 -3.71 12.60
C ALA A 312 0.86 -3.72 11.11
N GLY A 313 0.24 -4.81 10.66
CA GLY A 313 -0.14 -5.02 9.28
C GLY A 313 1.02 -5.39 8.37
N ASP A 314 0.85 -5.16 7.09
CA ASP A 314 1.76 -5.63 6.05
C ASP A 314 3.16 -5.00 6.11
N VAL A 315 3.38 -3.95 6.88
CA VAL A 315 4.71 -3.38 7.10
C VAL A 315 5.65 -4.32 7.85
N GLN A 316 5.09 -5.27 8.64
CA GLN A 316 5.80 -6.32 9.36
C GLN A 316 5.42 -7.73 8.91
N ASP A 317 4.21 -7.92 8.34
CA ASP A 317 3.71 -9.21 7.88
C ASP A 317 3.99 -9.41 6.40
N HIS A 318 5.04 -10.18 6.08
CA HIS A 318 5.37 -10.55 4.70
C HIS A 318 4.72 -11.88 4.28
N VAL A 319 4.01 -12.57 5.19
CA VAL A 319 3.48 -13.93 4.98
C VAL A 319 2.01 -13.90 4.59
N TYR A 320 1.15 -13.33 5.44
CA TYR A 320 -0.31 -13.42 5.28
C TYR A 320 -0.87 -12.27 4.43
N ARG A 321 -0.52 -11.03 4.77
CA ARG A 321 -0.94 -9.82 4.04
C ARG A 321 -2.44 -9.79 3.75
N GLN A 322 -3.24 -9.98 4.81
CA GLN A 322 -4.69 -9.96 4.74
C GLN A 322 -5.25 -8.79 5.57
N ALA A 323 -6.39 -8.23 5.13
CA ALA A 323 -7.06 -7.15 5.86
C ALA A 323 -7.36 -7.54 7.31
N ILE A 324 -7.81 -8.77 7.53
CA ILE A 324 -8.15 -9.28 8.87
C ILE A 324 -6.91 -9.48 9.75
N THR A 325 -5.79 -9.99 9.22
CA THR A 325 -4.54 -10.12 9.98
C THR A 325 -3.95 -8.75 10.29
N SER A 326 -4.05 -7.82 9.36
CA SER A 326 -3.66 -6.42 9.56
C SER A 326 -4.48 -5.76 10.66
N ALA A 327 -5.81 -5.90 10.64
CA ALA A 327 -6.68 -5.40 11.70
C ALA A 327 -6.35 -6.04 13.06
N GLY A 328 -6.11 -7.35 13.09
CA GLY A 328 -5.74 -8.09 14.30
C GLY A 328 -4.41 -7.60 14.90
N THR A 329 -3.39 -7.43 14.08
CA THR A 329 -2.09 -6.90 14.55
C THR A 329 -2.18 -5.42 14.96
N GLY A 330 -3.05 -4.62 14.33
CA GLY A 330 -3.37 -3.25 14.77
C GLY A 330 -3.96 -3.21 16.17
N CYS A 331 -4.92 -4.11 16.47
CA CYS A 331 -5.44 -4.30 17.83
C CYS A 331 -4.31 -4.65 18.81
N MET A 332 -3.46 -5.62 18.46
CA MET A 332 -2.32 -6.05 19.31
C MET A 332 -1.36 -4.88 19.58
N ALA A 333 -1.03 -4.07 18.57
CA ALA A 333 -0.12 -2.94 18.72
C ALA A 333 -0.68 -1.87 19.67
N ALA A 334 -1.97 -1.60 19.61
CA ALA A 334 -2.60 -0.67 20.54
C ALA A 334 -2.57 -1.17 21.99
N LEU A 335 -2.83 -2.46 22.21
CA LEU A 335 -2.75 -3.07 23.54
C LEU A 335 -1.31 -3.13 24.07
N ASP A 336 -0.34 -3.39 23.20
CA ASP A 336 1.07 -3.35 23.56
C ASP A 336 1.51 -1.91 23.91
N ALA A 337 1.10 -0.91 23.12
CA ALA A 337 1.37 0.50 23.42
C ALA A 337 0.74 0.95 24.73
N GLN A 338 -0.49 0.53 25.03
CA GLN A 338 -1.14 0.80 26.31
C GLN A 338 -0.32 0.25 27.47
N ARG A 339 0.02 -1.04 27.45
CA ARG A 339 0.81 -1.70 28.52
C ARG A 339 2.18 -1.06 28.70
N PHE A 340 2.81 -0.66 27.58
CA PHE A 340 4.11 0.02 27.62
C PHE A 340 4.02 1.34 28.38
N LEU A 341 3.01 2.17 28.06
CA LEU A 341 2.78 3.47 28.69
C LEU A 341 2.29 3.38 30.14
N GLU A 342 1.72 2.24 30.58
CA GLU A 342 1.31 1.98 31.96
C GLU A 342 2.49 1.55 32.85
N GLN A 343 3.60 1.10 32.26
CA GLN A 343 4.80 0.66 33.00
C GLN A 343 5.80 1.80 33.25
N GLU A 344 5.56 2.97 32.68
CA GLU A 344 6.34 4.19 32.86
C GLU A 344 5.69 5.12 33.89
#